data_b5fb797540e9536d61eef68bae16da4f
#
_entry.id   b5fb797540e9536d61eef68bae16da4f
#
_cell.length_a   1.000
_cell.length_b   1.000
_cell.length_c   1.000
_cell.angle_alpha   90.00
_cell.angle_beta   90.00
_cell.angle_gamma   90.00
#
_symmetry.space_group_name_H-M   'P 1'
#
loop_
_entity.id
_entity.type
_entity.pdbx_description
1 polymer ?
#
loop_
_entity_poly.entity_id
_entity_poly.type
_entity_poly.pdbx_seq_one_letter_code
_entity_poly.pdbx_strand_id
1 'polypeptide(L)'
;MTSTSIPPGFEDTLAPMRASHEQILAALRAHGVTVAPYPATLPAPNERGLAAARAYPMQGVLKYHGLADWQYRTAFLPSISVNNDAAETVTLVEFDPRLSADEATIGGLPAQGRELERIVQILNAVRALGGTRTAARVTTRNVLKSRVAGKGLGTSAAGAAALAAAAVGALYGPALVANTRFLSCVARLLAGSGCRAAAGGLALWLAYPGIPHEDSFAVRLDGEGQLDDMRLITLPIDSRVGLKTEQAHHDAPHSSFFKPWMLSRGPEIIECLEAARRGDWRVIGQLAELDSMRLHGVTMSGSREHKLIGWEPENIAIFRMCDELRTRGVPVYASTDTGPTVVLLTHRDHEDAIVAAVAALGLGLESVRGRIAGPATLIDIDEARTQLTP
;
A
#
# COMPACT_ATOMS: atom_id res chain seq x y z
N MET A 1 9.36 10.92 -21.57
CA MET A 1 8.97 11.46 -20.24
C MET A 1 7.53 11.94 -20.31
N THR A 2 6.62 11.15 -19.79
CA THR A 2 5.19 11.52 -19.71
C THR A 2 5.00 12.36 -18.44
N SER A 3 4.88 13.69 -18.63
CA SER A 3 4.52 14.61 -17.54
C SER A 3 3.09 14.30 -17.12
N THR A 4 2.89 14.08 -15.84
CA THR A 4 1.55 13.99 -15.26
C THR A 4 0.93 15.38 -15.17
N SER A 5 -0.40 15.48 -15.31
CA SER A 5 -1.09 16.77 -15.26
C SER A 5 -1.12 17.34 -13.83
N ILE A 6 -1.11 18.68 -13.72
CA ILE A 6 -1.35 19.35 -12.45
C ILE A 6 -2.86 19.61 -12.36
N PRO A 7 -3.55 19.08 -11.32
CA PRO A 7 -4.97 19.33 -11.15
C PRO A 7 -5.26 20.83 -10.95
N PRO A 8 -6.35 21.34 -11.54
CA PRO A 8 -6.76 22.74 -11.37
C PRO A 8 -6.88 23.13 -9.89
N GLY A 9 -6.38 24.30 -9.53
CA GLY A 9 -6.41 24.83 -8.17
C GLY A 9 -5.28 24.33 -7.26
N PHE A 10 -4.30 23.59 -7.79
CA PHE A 10 -3.11 23.11 -7.06
C PHE A 10 -1.80 23.66 -7.59
N GLU A 11 -1.84 24.62 -8.50
CA GLU A 11 -0.68 25.24 -9.14
C GLU A 11 0.23 25.92 -8.10
N ASP A 12 -0.36 26.53 -7.08
CA ASP A 12 0.32 27.19 -5.97
C ASP A 12 1.10 26.24 -5.05
N THR A 13 0.73 24.96 -5.06
CA THR A 13 1.39 23.93 -4.23
C THR A 13 2.62 23.33 -4.88
N LEU A 14 2.82 23.53 -6.18
CA LEU A 14 3.85 22.83 -6.94
C LEU A 14 5.27 23.17 -6.46
N ALA A 15 5.57 24.48 -6.28
CA ALA A 15 6.90 24.91 -5.85
C ALA A 15 7.26 24.38 -4.44
N PRO A 16 6.41 24.52 -3.41
CA PRO A 16 6.71 23.97 -2.10
C PRO A 16 6.78 22.43 -2.09
N MET A 17 5.96 21.73 -2.89
CA MET A 17 6.01 20.27 -2.97
C MET A 17 7.27 19.76 -3.68
N ARG A 18 7.74 20.43 -4.70
CA ARG A 18 9.04 20.12 -5.33
C ARG A 18 10.21 20.37 -4.39
N ALA A 19 10.22 21.49 -3.66
CA ALA A 19 11.24 21.76 -2.66
C ALA A 19 11.26 20.69 -1.57
N SER A 20 10.09 20.29 -1.08
CA SER A 20 9.94 19.19 -0.12
C SER A 20 10.44 17.86 -0.69
N HIS A 21 10.15 17.55 -1.94
CA HIS A 21 10.63 16.34 -2.62
C HIS A 21 12.17 16.30 -2.67
N GLU A 22 12.82 17.40 -3.03
CA GLU A 22 14.29 17.49 -3.05
C GLU A 22 14.91 17.31 -1.64
N GLN A 23 14.26 17.86 -0.61
CA GLN A 23 14.68 17.65 0.78
C GLN A 23 14.56 16.16 1.19
N ILE A 24 13.47 15.51 0.82
CA ILE A 24 13.28 14.06 1.06
C ILE A 24 14.36 13.26 0.33
N LEU A 25 14.65 13.54 -0.94
CA LEU A 25 15.71 12.86 -1.69
C LEU A 25 17.09 13.08 -1.06
N ALA A 26 17.37 14.29 -0.55
CA ALA A 26 18.60 14.60 0.17
C ALA A 26 18.70 13.79 1.48
N ALA A 27 17.61 13.70 2.25
CA ALA A 27 17.56 12.91 3.47
C ALA A 27 17.76 11.42 3.20
N LEU A 28 17.12 10.85 2.16
CA LEU A 28 17.34 9.45 1.75
C LEU A 28 18.82 9.18 1.46
N ARG A 29 19.49 10.05 0.69
CA ARG A 29 20.93 9.93 0.40
C ARG A 29 21.78 10.03 1.67
N ALA A 30 21.49 10.99 2.56
CA ALA A 30 22.20 11.18 3.81
C ALA A 30 22.11 9.95 4.74
N HIS A 31 21.00 9.25 4.69
CA HIS A 31 20.79 8.00 5.44
C HIS A 31 21.20 6.72 4.67
N GLY A 32 21.89 6.84 3.54
CA GLY A 32 22.40 5.70 2.78
C GLY A 32 21.29 4.84 2.11
N VAL A 33 20.09 5.39 1.92
CA VAL A 33 19.01 4.68 1.21
C VAL A 33 19.34 4.67 -0.28
N THR A 34 19.62 3.48 -0.81
CA THR A 34 19.96 3.31 -2.23
C THR A 34 18.69 3.16 -3.06
N VAL A 35 18.60 3.93 -4.13
CA VAL A 35 17.52 3.86 -5.12
C VAL A 35 18.08 3.27 -6.41
N ALA A 36 17.51 2.15 -6.86
CA ALA A 36 17.88 1.57 -8.15
C ALA A 36 17.52 2.54 -9.30
N PRO A 37 18.34 2.62 -10.36
CA PRO A 37 17.96 3.37 -11.55
C PRO A 37 16.74 2.75 -12.23
N TYR A 38 15.88 3.59 -12.82
CA TYR A 38 14.83 3.07 -13.69
C TYR A 38 15.47 2.44 -14.94
N PRO A 39 15.05 1.24 -15.37
CA PRO A 39 15.68 0.56 -16.49
C PRO A 39 15.58 1.37 -17.78
N ALA A 40 16.72 1.65 -18.43
CA ALA A 40 16.75 2.34 -19.71
C ALA A 40 16.31 1.43 -20.87
N THR A 41 16.57 0.13 -20.75
CA THR A 41 16.19 -0.90 -21.72
C THR A 41 15.63 -2.11 -20.98
N LEU A 42 14.72 -2.81 -21.64
CA LEU A 42 14.12 -4.05 -21.13
C LEU A 42 14.60 -5.24 -21.97
N PRO A 43 14.71 -6.44 -21.40
CA PRO A 43 14.92 -7.65 -22.17
C PRO A 43 13.73 -7.92 -23.09
N ALA A 44 13.95 -8.71 -24.15
CA ALA A 44 12.87 -9.17 -25.00
C ALA A 44 11.83 -9.95 -24.19
N PRO A 45 10.52 -9.73 -24.43
CA PRO A 45 9.47 -10.41 -23.68
C PRO A 45 9.43 -11.91 -23.98
N ASN A 46 9.27 -12.72 -22.93
CA ASN A 46 9.00 -14.16 -23.03
C ASN A 46 7.50 -14.39 -23.22
N GLU A 47 7.03 -14.57 -24.43
CA GLU A 47 5.61 -14.74 -24.73
C GLU A 47 4.99 -16.07 -24.25
N ARG A 48 5.79 -16.97 -23.68
CA ARG A 48 5.37 -18.21 -23.01
C ARG A 48 5.85 -18.26 -21.58
N GLY A 49 5.97 -17.08 -20.96
CA GLY A 49 6.47 -16.96 -19.59
C GLY A 49 5.44 -17.34 -18.57
N LEU A 50 5.91 -17.99 -17.51
CA LEU A 50 5.15 -18.38 -16.34
C LEU A 50 5.89 -17.92 -15.10
N ALA A 51 5.22 -17.19 -14.21
CA ALA A 51 5.78 -16.82 -12.92
C ALA A 51 4.70 -16.68 -11.85
N ALA A 52 5.08 -16.94 -10.62
CA ALA A 52 4.25 -16.74 -9.45
C ALA A 52 4.92 -15.73 -8.51
N ALA A 53 4.11 -14.94 -7.82
CA ALA A 53 4.60 -13.96 -6.86
C ALA A 53 3.71 -13.91 -5.61
N ARG A 54 4.34 -13.52 -4.51
CA ARG A 54 3.71 -13.21 -3.21
C ARG A 54 3.91 -11.75 -2.91
N ALA A 55 2.91 -11.12 -2.34
CA ALA A 55 3.01 -9.79 -1.75
C ALA A 55 2.14 -9.68 -0.50
N TYR A 56 2.42 -8.69 0.32
CA TYR A 56 1.77 -8.49 1.61
C TYR A 56 0.92 -7.22 1.61
N PRO A 57 -0.22 -7.20 2.32
CA PRO A 57 -0.96 -5.98 2.56
C PRO A 57 -0.12 -4.96 3.31
N MET A 58 -0.46 -3.70 3.15
CA MET A 58 0.23 -2.62 3.84
C MET A 58 -0.74 -1.85 4.73
N GLN A 59 -0.23 -1.29 5.83
CA GLN A 59 -0.88 -0.31 6.67
C GLN A 59 -0.20 1.04 6.51
N GLY A 60 -0.97 2.09 6.22
CA GLY A 60 -0.43 3.45 6.11
C GLY A 60 0.09 3.96 7.47
N VAL A 61 1.29 4.52 7.46
CA VAL A 61 1.89 5.29 8.56
C VAL A 61 1.64 6.77 8.29
N LEU A 62 2.22 7.30 7.23
CA LEU A 62 1.86 8.60 6.69
C LEU A 62 0.98 8.37 5.47
N LYS A 63 -0.27 8.77 5.58
CA LYS A 63 -1.34 8.44 4.63
C LYS A 63 -1.23 9.25 3.35
N TYR A 64 -1.91 8.79 2.31
CA TYR A 64 -2.30 9.63 1.18
C TYR A 64 -3.80 9.50 0.93
N HIS A 65 -4.38 10.55 0.37
CA HIS A 65 -5.73 10.54 -0.17
C HIS A 65 -5.78 11.47 -1.36
N GLY A 66 -6.69 11.21 -2.33
CA GLY A 66 -6.67 11.92 -3.60
C GLY A 66 -5.60 11.44 -4.56
N LEU A 67 -5.92 11.43 -5.85
CA LEU A 67 -5.00 11.17 -6.93
C LEU A 67 -4.87 12.44 -7.78
N ALA A 68 -3.65 12.93 -7.93
CA ALA A 68 -3.32 14.06 -8.80
C ALA A 68 -3.38 13.65 -10.27
N ASP A 69 -3.07 12.39 -10.55
CA ASP A 69 -3.18 11.79 -11.89
C ASP A 69 -3.84 10.41 -11.79
N TRP A 70 -4.96 10.25 -12.49
CA TRP A 70 -5.76 9.02 -12.46
C TRP A 70 -5.24 7.95 -13.41
N GLN A 71 -4.58 8.35 -14.50
CA GLN A 71 -4.01 7.42 -15.49
C GLN A 71 -2.80 6.69 -14.88
N TYR A 72 -1.89 7.45 -14.27
CA TYR A 72 -0.69 6.92 -13.63
C TYR A 72 -0.88 6.65 -12.13
N ARG A 73 -2.06 6.93 -11.58
CA ARG A 73 -2.42 6.80 -10.15
C ARG A 73 -1.42 7.47 -9.22
N THR A 74 -0.94 8.66 -9.60
CA THR A 74 -0.01 9.44 -8.79
C THR A 74 -0.78 10.23 -7.74
N ALA A 75 -0.33 10.19 -6.49
CA ALA A 75 -0.95 10.93 -5.40
C ALA A 75 -0.52 12.40 -5.37
N PHE A 76 -1.28 13.23 -4.64
CA PHE A 76 -0.92 14.64 -4.40
C PHE A 76 0.27 14.82 -3.46
N LEU A 77 0.54 13.85 -2.60
CA LEU A 77 1.53 13.95 -1.53
C LEU A 77 2.26 12.62 -1.32
N PRO A 78 3.53 12.63 -0.85
CA PRO A 78 4.26 11.43 -0.52
C PRO A 78 3.64 10.76 0.71
N SER A 79 3.88 9.46 0.86
CA SER A 79 3.27 8.67 1.93
C SER A 79 4.15 7.51 2.34
N ILE A 80 4.01 7.07 3.59
CA ILE A 80 4.73 5.91 4.14
C ILE A 80 3.72 4.85 4.58
N SER A 81 4.04 3.58 4.36
CA SER A 81 3.29 2.45 4.92
C SER A 81 4.23 1.35 5.37
N VAL A 82 3.73 0.45 6.19
CA VAL A 82 4.42 -0.76 6.61
C VAL A 82 3.67 -1.98 6.08
N ASN A 83 4.39 -2.93 5.46
CA ASN A 83 3.82 -4.21 5.06
C ASN A 83 3.60 -5.10 6.28
N ASN A 84 2.49 -5.86 6.27
CA ASN A 84 2.04 -6.67 7.40
C ASN A 84 1.80 -8.11 6.96
N ASP A 85 2.43 -9.08 7.62
CA ASP A 85 2.28 -10.50 7.34
C ASP A 85 1.01 -11.16 7.91
N ALA A 86 0.07 -10.35 8.45
CA ALA A 86 -1.25 -10.85 8.87
C ALA A 86 -2.08 -11.43 7.72
N ALA A 87 -1.71 -11.12 6.49
CA ALA A 87 -2.27 -11.69 5.28
C ALA A 87 -1.20 -11.67 4.16
N GLU A 88 -1.45 -12.40 3.09
CA GLU A 88 -0.67 -12.33 1.86
C GLU A 88 -1.57 -12.47 0.64
N THR A 89 -1.10 -12.04 -0.52
CA THR A 89 -1.71 -12.34 -1.81
C THR A 89 -0.72 -13.13 -2.65
N VAL A 90 -1.16 -14.25 -3.19
CA VAL A 90 -0.42 -15.07 -4.14
C VAL A 90 -1.05 -14.93 -5.51
N THR A 91 -0.23 -14.70 -6.53
CA THR A 91 -0.67 -14.54 -7.92
C THR A 91 0.24 -15.35 -8.85
N LEU A 92 -0.36 -16.13 -9.73
CA LEU A 92 0.28 -16.85 -10.83
C LEU A 92 -0.14 -16.19 -12.14
N VAL A 93 0.82 -15.90 -13.02
CA VAL A 93 0.59 -15.35 -14.36
C VAL A 93 1.26 -16.25 -15.39
N GLU A 94 0.50 -16.69 -16.37
CA GLU A 94 0.95 -17.45 -17.54
C GLU A 94 0.62 -16.68 -18.81
N PHE A 95 1.63 -16.26 -19.57
CA PHE A 95 1.45 -15.74 -20.93
C PHE A 95 1.46 -16.90 -21.94
N ASP A 96 0.44 -16.98 -22.78
CA ASP A 96 0.31 -18.06 -23.75
C ASP A 96 -0.27 -17.55 -25.08
N PRO A 97 0.48 -17.64 -26.20
CA PRO A 97 0.00 -17.21 -27.52
C PRO A 97 -1.24 -17.99 -28.03
N ARG A 98 -1.61 -19.11 -27.38
CA ARG A 98 -2.80 -19.89 -27.73
C ARG A 98 -4.09 -19.31 -27.12
N LEU A 99 -3.97 -18.43 -26.13
CA LEU A 99 -5.13 -17.77 -25.54
C LEU A 99 -5.65 -16.69 -26.51
N SER A 100 -6.96 -16.66 -26.69
CA SER A 100 -7.65 -15.63 -27.52
C SER A 100 -7.87 -14.30 -26.77
N ALA A 101 -7.91 -14.35 -25.44
CA ALA A 101 -8.12 -13.20 -24.55
C ALA A 101 -7.51 -13.47 -23.17
N ASP A 102 -7.37 -12.40 -22.37
CA ASP A 102 -6.97 -12.52 -20.97
C ASP A 102 -8.05 -13.21 -20.15
N GLU A 103 -7.64 -14.11 -19.27
CA GLU A 103 -8.50 -14.82 -18.32
C GLU A 103 -7.99 -14.59 -16.90
N ALA A 104 -8.90 -14.44 -15.95
CA ALA A 104 -8.50 -14.29 -14.55
C ALA A 104 -9.44 -15.05 -13.61
N THR A 105 -8.86 -15.61 -12.55
CA THR A 105 -9.57 -16.28 -11.44
C THR A 105 -9.12 -15.65 -10.13
N ILE A 106 -10.07 -15.20 -9.31
CA ILE A 106 -9.83 -14.59 -8.00
C ILE A 106 -10.48 -15.48 -6.93
N GLY A 107 -9.68 -16.03 -6.03
CA GLY A 107 -10.20 -16.90 -4.95
C GLY A 107 -10.97 -18.12 -5.44
N GLY A 108 -10.64 -18.66 -6.61
CA GLY A 108 -11.30 -19.81 -7.24
C GLY A 108 -12.50 -19.44 -8.13
N LEU A 109 -12.89 -18.18 -8.22
CA LEU A 109 -14.03 -17.71 -9.04
C LEU A 109 -13.53 -16.92 -10.26
N PRO A 110 -14.12 -17.10 -11.46
CA PRO A 110 -13.79 -16.30 -12.64
C PRO A 110 -14.02 -14.80 -12.40
N ALA A 111 -13.00 -14.00 -12.64
CA ALA A 111 -13.11 -12.53 -12.58
C ALA A 111 -13.91 -12.02 -13.79
N GLN A 112 -14.81 -11.05 -13.56
CA GLN A 112 -15.66 -10.46 -14.60
C GLN A 112 -15.75 -8.95 -14.42
N GLY A 113 -16.17 -8.25 -15.49
CA GLY A 113 -16.42 -6.80 -15.47
C GLY A 113 -15.20 -6.04 -14.93
N ARG A 114 -15.44 -5.15 -13.96
CA ARG A 114 -14.42 -4.27 -13.40
C ARG A 114 -13.23 -5.00 -12.76
N GLU A 115 -13.42 -6.18 -12.20
CA GLU A 115 -12.31 -6.96 -11.61
C GLU A 115 -11.34 -7.43 -12.70
N LEU A 116 -11.86 -7.99 -13.78
CA LEU A 116 -11.05 -8.41 -14.92
C LEU A 116 -10.41 -7.21 -15.62
N GLU A 117 -11.14 -6.13 -15.85
CA GLU A 117 -10.62 -4.89 -16.46
C GLU A 117 -9.40 -4.35 -15.73
N ARG A 118 -9.42 -4.34 -14.39
CA ARG A 118 -8.29 -3.90 -13.57
C ARG A 118 -7.07 -4.80 -13.71
N ILE A 119 -7.25 -6.11 -13.78
CA ILE A 119 -6.16 -7.07 -14.03
C ILE A 119 -5.58 -6.82 -15.42
N VAL A 120 -6.42 -6.73 -16.43
CA VAL A 120 -6.02 -6.47 -17.82
C VAL A 120 -5.27 -5.15 -17.96
N GLN A 121 -5.61 -4.12 -17.18
CA GLN A 121 -4.88 -2.85 -17.16
C GLN A 121 -3.40 -3.03 -16.81
N ILE A 122 -3.07 -3.83 -15.80
CA ILE A 122 -1.66 -4.15 -15.46
C ILE A 122 -1.01 -4.99 -16.56
N LEU A 123 -1.69 -6.01 -17.05
CA LEU A 123 -1.16 -6.85 -18.13
C LEU A 123 -0.85 -6.01 -19.37
N ASN A 124 -1.74 -5.09 -19.72
CA ASN A 124 -1.53 -4.16 -20.86
C ASN A 124 -0.34 -3.23 -20.61
N ALA A 125 -0.19 -2.69 -19.41
CA ALA A 125 0.94 -1.83 -19.06
C ALA A 125 2.27 -2.60 -19.21
N VAL A 126 2.33 -3.83 -18.67
CA VAL A 126 3.53 -4.67 -18.75
C VAL A 126 3.83 -5.09 -20.18
N ARG A 127 2.81 -5.48 -20.97
CA ARG A 127 2.95 -5.83 -22.40
C ARG A 127 3.44 -4.66 -23.25
N ALA A 128 2.91 -3.47 -23.00
CA ALA A 128 3.28 -2.26 -23.74
C ALA A 128 4.78 -1.93 -23.63
N LEU A 129 5.41 -2.27 -22.52
CA LEU A 129 6.85 -2.06 -22.29
C LEU A 129 7.73 -2.81 -23.30
N GLY A 130 7.35 -4.01 -23.72
CA GLY A 130 8.09 -4.85 -24.67
C GLY A 130 7.41 -5.00 -26.03
N GLY A 131 6.28 -4.31 -26.26
CA GLY A 131 5.57 -4.33 -27.55
C GLY A 131 4.84 -5.65 -27.85
N THR A 132 4.64 -6.55 -26.87
CA THR A 132 3.90 -7.79 -27.08
C THR A 132 2.39 -7.59 -26.89
N ARG A 133 1.59 -8.53 -27.44
CA ARG A 133 0.13 -8.57 -27.29
C ARG A 133 -0.36 -9.93 -26.76
N THR A 134 0.55 -10.79 -26.36
CA THR A 134 0.22 -12.15 -25.91
C THR A 134 -0.73 -12.10 -24.71
N ALA A 135 -1.83 -12.85 -24.82
CA ALA A 135 -2.81 -12.94 -23.73
C ALA A 135 -2.26 -13.74 -22.55
N ALA A 136 -2.86 -13.53 -21.38
CA ALA A 136 -2.42 -14.16 -20.15
C ALA A 136 -3.56 -14.79 -19.38
N ARG A 137 -3.25 -15.88 -18.65
CA ARG A 137 -4.08 -16.44 -17.60
C ARG A 137 -3.55 -16.02 -16.25
N VAL A 138 -4.42 -15.45 -15.41
CA VAL A 138 -4.10 -15.00 -14.06
C VAL A 138 -4.89 -15.80 -13.03
N THR A 139 -4.22 -16.36 -12.04
CA THR A 139 -4.87 -16.94 -10.86
C THR A 139 -4.35 -16.23 -9.63
N THR A 140 -5.24 -15.64 -8.84
CA THR A 140 -4.85 -14.89 -7.64
C THR A 140 -5.75 -15.21 -6.46
N ARG A 141 -5.17 -15.19 -5.25
CA ARG A 141 -5.89 -15.45 -4.00
C ARG A 141 -5.28 -14.66 -2.85
N ASN A 142 -6.14 -14.13 -1.98
CA ASN A 142 -5.75 -13.64 -0.67
C ASN A 142 -5.73 -14.78 0.33
N VAL A 143 -4.61 -14.97 1.03
CA VAL A 143 -4.45 -15.92 2.13
C VAL A 143 -4.47 -15.12 3.42
N LEU A 144 -5.54 -15.25 4.19
CA LEU A 144 -5.75 -14.50 5.44
C LEU A 144 -5.41 -15.37 6.63
N LYS A 145 -4.72 -14.82 7.63
CA LYS A 145 -4.60 -15.42 8.96
C LYS A 145 -5.86 -15.19 9.81
N SER A 146 -6.71 -14.26 9.40
CA SER A 146 -7.99 -13.91 10.03
C SER A 146 -9.13 -14.78 9.50
N ARG A 147 -10.11 -15.05 10.38
CA ARG A 147 -11.40 -15.65 10.02
C ARG A 147 -12.38 -14.62 9.46
N VAL A 148 -12.13 -13.34 9.73
CA VAL A 148 -12.97 -12.21 9.31
C VAL A 148 -12.30 -11.50 8.14
N ALA A 149 -13.01 -11.36 7.03
CA ALA A 149 -12.58 -10.56 5.89
C ALA A 149 -12.93 -9.08 6.13
N GLY A 150 -12.26 -8.43 7.08
CA GLY A 150 -12.49 -7.02 7.41
C GLY A 150 -12.17 -6.11 6.22
N LYS A 151 -12.93 -5.01 6.09
CA LYS A 151 -12.64 -3.96 5.10
C LYS A 151 -11.47 -3.09 5.57
N GLY A 152 -10.55 -2.77 4.66
CA GLY A 152 -9.36 -1.97 4.97
C GLY A 152 -8.12 -2.79 5.35
N LEU A 153 -8.11 -4.11 5.07
CA LEU A 153 -6.95 -4.99 5.29
C LEU A 153 -5.76 -4.73 4.35
N GLY A 154 -5.88 -3.83 3.38
CA GLY A 154 -4.80 -3.54 2.42
C GLY A 154 -4.56 -4.61 1.35
N THR A 155 -5.45 -5.61 1.22
CA THR A 155 -5.32 -6.72 0.24
C THR A 155 -5.31 -6.25 -1.21
N SER A 156 -5.97 -5.13 -1.53
CA SER A 156 -5.91 -4.53 -2.87
C SER A 156 -4.49 -4.07 -3.24
N ALA A 157 -3.71 -3.58 -2.27
CA ALA A 157 -2.32 -3.20 -2.50
C ALA A 157 -1.43 -4.44 -2.70
N ALA A 158 -1.63 -5.49 -1.90
CA ALA A 158 -0.95 -6.77 -2.05
C ALA A 158 -1.26 -7.41 -3.41
N GLY A 159 -2.54 -7.43 -3.81
CA GLY A 159 -2.95 -7.94 -5.12
C GLY A 159 -2.30 -7.20 -6.29
N ALA A 160 -2.21 -5.86 -6.21
CA ALA A 160 -1.53 -5.06 -7.22
C ALA A 160 -0.04 -5.38 -7.30
N ALA A 161 0.64 -5.52 -6.16
CA ALA A 161 2.06 -5.82 -6.09
C ALA A 161 2.37 -7.26 -6.55
N ALA A 162 1.58 -8.26 -6.12
CA ALA A 162 1.76 -9.65 -6.54
C ALA A 162 1.52 -9.83 -8.04
N LEU A 163 0.45 -9.21 -8.58
CA LEU A 163 0.17 -9.26 -10.02
C LEU A 163 1.27 -8.59 -10.84
N ALA A 164 1.75 -7.41 -10.42
CA ALA A 164 2.84 -6.73 -11.09
C ALA A 164 4.12 -7.59 -11.08
N ALA A 165 4.49 -8.17 -9.93
CA ALA A 165 5.68 -8.99 -9.81
C ALA A 165 5.57 -10.28 -10.64
N ALA A 166 4.43 -10.97 -10.63
CA ALA A 166 4.21 -12.16 -11.44
C ALA A 166 4.21 -11.86 -12.94
N ALA A 167 3.53 -10.79 -13.39
CA ALA A 167 3.48 -10.41 -14.80
C ALA A 167 4.86 -9.96 -15.33
N VAL A 168 5.57 -9.12 -14.56
CA VAL A 168 6.94 -8.69 -14.90
C VAL A 168 7.88 -9.89 -14.91
N GLY A 169 7.80 -10.76 -13.89
CA GLY A 169 8.61 -11.96 -13.79
C GLY A 169 8.40 -12.92 -14.96
N ALA A 170 7.16 -13.13 -15.38
CA ALA A 170 6.80 -14.00 -16.49
C ALA A 170 7.33 -13.47 -17.83
N LEU A 171 7.16 -12.17 -18.14
CA LEU A 171 7.60 -11.59 -19.41
C LEU A 171 9.10 -11.27 -19.46
N TYR A 172 9.69 -10.79 -18.35
CA TYR A 172 11.03 -10.18 -18.37
C TYR A 172 12.02 -10.80 -17.41
N GLY A 173 11.58 -11.74 -16.59
CA GLY A 173 12.45 -12.45 -15.65
C GLY A 173 12.67 -11.74 -14.32
N PRO A 174 13.41 -12.39 -13.41
CA PRO A 174 13.50 -11.99 -12.00
C PRO A 174 14.30 -10.70 -11.76
N ALA A 175 15.22 -10.35 -12.65
CA ALA A 175 16.05 -9.15 -12.47
C ALA A 175 15.23 -7.85 -12.44
N LEU A 176 14.16 -7.75 -13.25
CA LEU A 176 13.27 -6.59 -13.23
C LEU A 176 12.32 -6.59 -12.04
N VAL A 177 11.96 -7.76 -11.52
CA VAL A 177 11.18 -7.86 -10.26
C VAL A 177 12.02 -7.37 -9.09
N ALA A 178 13.32 -7.66 -9.07
CA ALA A 178 14.25 -7.17 -8.05
C ALA A 178 14.51 -5.66 -8.13
N ASN A 179 14.24 -5.01 -9.28
CA ASN A 179 14.31 -3.55 -9.37
C ASN A 179 13.06 -2.92 -8.75
N THR A 180 13.15 -2.61 -7.45
CA THR A 180 12.04 -2.09 -6.64
C THR A 180 11.45 -0.80 -7.22
N ARG A 181 12.28 0.12 -7.76
CA ARG A 181 11.78 1.34 -8.39
C ARG A 181 10.87 1.03 -9.57
N PHE A 182 11.32 0.17 -10.49
CA PHE A 182 10.54 -0.24 -11.65
C PHE A 182 9.26 -0.97 -11.24
N LEU A 183 9.39 -2.01 -10.40
CA LEU A 183 8.25 -2.82 -9.96
C LEU A 183 7.19 -1.97 -9.25
N SER A 184 7.61 -1.04 -8.39
CA SER A 184 6.68 -0.16 -7.69
C SER A 184 5.90 0.77 -8.63
N CYS A 185 6.54 1.27 -9.70
CA CYS A 185 5.85 2.05 -10.73
C CYS A 185 4.79 1.23 -11.47
N VAL A 186 5.08 -0.05 -11.77
CA VAL A 186 4.10 -0.96 -12.41
C VAL A 186 2.95 -1.28 -11.46
N ALA A 187 3.23 -1.68 -10.21
CA ALA A 187 2.21 -2.03 -9.22
C ALA A 187 1.24 -0.88 -8.92
N ARG A 188 1.73 0.37 -8.95
CA ARG A 188 0.94 1.58 -8.74
C ARG A 188 -0.22 1.73 -9.73
N LEU A 189 -0.05 1.27 -10.96
CA LEU A 189 -1.06 1.42 -12.02
C LEU A 189 -2.39 0.72 -11.70
N LEU A 190 -2.39 -0.32 -10.88
CA LEU A 190 -3.62 -0.98 -10.41
C LEU A 190 -4.20 -0.31 -9.18
N ALA A 191 -3.34 -0.05 -8.20
CA ALA A 191 -3.70 0.61 -6.95
C ALA A 191 -2.53 1.50 -6.51
N GLY A 192 -2.74 2.78 -6.24
CA GLY A 192 -1.68 3.69 -5.82
C GLY A 192 -0.83 3.12 -4.68
N SER A 193 -1.48 2.53 -3.66
CA SER A 193 -0.79 1.87 -2.54
C SER A 193 0.01 0.62 -2.93
N GLY A 194 -0.25 0.02 -4.10
CA GLY A 194 0.49 -1.15 -4.60
C GLY A 194 1.99 -0.90 -4.74
N CYS A 195 2.39 0.36 -5.02
CA CYS A 195 3.81 0.69 -5.10
C CYS A 195 4.55 0.43 -3.79
N ARG A 196 3.95 0.73 -2.63
CA ARG A 196 4.56 0.51 -1.32
C ARG A 196 4.53 -0.96 -0.93
N ALA A 197 3.42 -1.66 -1.24
CA ALA A 197 3.36 -3.11 -1.04
C ALA A 197 4.43 -3.84 -1.87
N ALA A 198 4.75 -3.35 -3.07
CA ALA A 198 5.83 -3.90 -3.89
C ALA A 198 7.22 -3.66 -3.28
N ALA A 199 7.45 -2.50 -2.67
CA ALA A 199 8.73 -2.18 -2.02
C ALA A 199 8.96 -2.93 -0.70
N GLY A 200 7.89 -3.20 0.05
CA GLY A 200 7.94 -3.95 1.31
C GLY A 200 8.56 -3.21 2.48
N GLY A 201 8.46 -3.82 3.66
CA GLY A 201 8.95 -3.22 4.88
C GLY A 201 8.24 -1.94 5.23
N LEU A 202 8.94 -1.00 5.84
CA LEU A 202 8.51 0.39 5.94
C LEU A 202 8.88 1.11 4.64
N ALA A 203 7.90 1.43 3.80
CA ALA A 203 8.12 1.95 2.45
C ALA A 203 7.59 3.36 2.27
N LEU A 204 8.44 4.24 1.73
CA LEU A 204 8.10 5.59 1.29
C LEU A 204 7.72 5.57 -0.19
N TRP A 205 6.57 6.13 -0.55
CA TRP A 205 6.19 6.46 -1.91
C TRP A 205 6.38 7.95 -2.17
N LEU A 206 7.20 8.29 -3.16
CA LEU A 206 7.45 9.65 -3.62
C LEU A 206 6.34 10.10 -4.58
N ALA A 207 5.66 11.18 -4.24
CA ALA A 207 4.56 11.73 -5.05
C ALA A 207 4.38 13.23 -4.81
N TYR A 208 4.04 13.95 -5.87
CA TYR A 208 3.52 15.32 -5.86
C TYR A 208 2.83 15.60 -7.21
N PRO A 209 1.96 16.64 -7.34
CA PRO A 209 1.31 16.97 -8.61
C PRO A 209 2.31 17.26 -9.72
N GLY A 210 2.22 16.57 -10.84
CA GLY A 210 3.11 16.75 -11.99
C GLY A 210 4.44 15.98 -11.94
N ILE A 211 4.67 15.12 -10.94
CA ILE A 211 5.85 14.24 -10.91
C ILE A 211 5.85 13.27 -12.10
N PRO A 212 6.98 13.04 -12.80
CA PRO A 212 7.07 12.02 -13.85
C PRO A 212 6.72 10.61 -13.34
N HIS A 213 6.18 9.76 -14.21
CA HIS A 213 5.78 8.41 -13.85
C HIS A 213 6.92 7.60 -13.20
N GLU A 214 8.10 7.62 -13.80
CA GLU A 214 9.29 6.90 -13.37
C GLU A 214 9.91 7.45 -12.07
N ASP A 215 9.58 8.69 -11.67
CA ASP A 215 10.04 9.33 -10.44
C ASP A 215 9.06 9.17 -9.29
N SER A 216 7.82 8.75 -9.57
CA SER A 216 6.82 8.42 -8.56
C SER A 216 6.89 6.94 -8.21
N PHE A 217 7.86 6.57 -7.42
CA PHE A 217 8.16 5.17 -7.01
C PHE A 217 8.19 5.02 -5.51
N ALA A 218 8.24 3.78 -5.03
CA ALA A 218 8.42 3.48 -3.62
C ALA A 218 9.82 2.94 -3.33
N VAL A 219 10.33 3.27 -2.14
CA VAL A 219 11.61 2.81 -1.62
C VAL A 219 11.46 2.34 -0.17
N ARG A 220 12.13 1.24 0.18
CA ARG A 220 12.13 0.68 1.54
C ARG A 220 13.08 1.47 2.44
N LEU A 221 12.64 1.76 3.68
CA LEU A 221 13.37 2.56 4.66
C LEU A 221 14.05 1.72 5.76
N ASP A 222 13.52 0.55 6.10
CA ASP A 222 13.90 -0.32 7.23
C ASP A 222 14.83 -1.49 6.82
N GLY A 223 15.73 -1.30 5.86
CA GLY A 223 16.53 -2.40 5.27
C GLY A 223 17.49 -3.14 6.21
N GLU A 224 17.74 -2.67 7.44
CA GLU A 224 18.78 -3.18 8.36
C GLU A 224 18.22 -3.84 9.64
N GLY A 225 16.90 -4.15 9.69
CA GLY A 225 16.31 -4.86 10.83
C GLY A 225 16.03 -4.02 12.08
N GLN A 226 16.20 -2.69 12.02
CA GLN A 226 15.98 -1.79 13.18
C GLN A 226 14.56 -1.87 13.74
N LEU A 227 13.60 -2.30 12.95
CA LEU A 227 12.18 -2.39 13.31
C LEU A 227 11.69 -3.84 13.53
N ASP A 228 12.56 -4.83 13.63
CA ASP A 228 12.19 -6.25 13.75
C ASP A 228 11.34 -6.56 14.99
N ASP A 229 11.45 -5.75 16.02
CA ASP A 229 10.66 -5.87 17.25
C ASP A 229 9.31 -5.15 17.21
N MET A 230 9.04 -4.38 16.15
CA MET A 230 7.74 -3.77 15.94
C MET A 230 6.70 -4.84 15.62
N ARG A 231 5.51 -4.70 16.19
CA ARG A 231 4.36 -5.59 16.00
C ARG A 231 3.18 -4.82 15.44
N LEU A 232 2.42 -5.54 14.64
CA LEU A 232 1.23 -5.06 13.94
C LEU A 232 0.06 -5.96 14.31
N ILE A 233 -0.81 -5.51 15.22
CA ILE A 233 -1.99 -6.28 15.61
C ILE A 233 -3.16 -5.77 14.79
N THR A 234 -3.62 -6.58 13.84
CA THR A 234 -4.76 -6.24 12.98
C THR A 234 -6.06 -6.64 13.66
N LEU A 235 -6.98 -5.68 13.75
CA LEU A 235 -8.34 -5.85 14.26
C LEU A 235 -9.32 -5.70 13.09
N PRO A 236 -9.69 -6.78 12.40
CA PRO A 236 -10.65 -6.72 11.31
C PRO A 236 -12.02 -6.29 11.82
N ILE A 237 -12.62 -5.29 11.20
CA ILE A 237 -13.94 -4.76 11.53
C ILE A 237 -14.80 -4.78 10.27
N ASP A 238 -15.99 -5.35 10.36
CA ASP A 238 -16.96 -5.33 9.28
C ASP A 238 -17.51 -3.92 9.06
N SER A 239 -17.52 -3.49 7.81
CA SER A 239 -18.05 -2.18 7.46
C SER A 239 -19.54 -2.25 7.16
N ARG A 240 -20.33 -1.53 7.92
CA ARG A 240 -21.75 -1.28 7.65
C ARG A 240 -21.95 -0.14 6.63
N VAL A 241 -20.87 0.63 6.38
CA VAL A 241 -20.87 1.77 5.48
C VAL A 241 -20.35 1.37 4.11
N GLY A 242 -21.11 1.63 3.06
CA GLY A 242 -20.74 1.37 1.67
C GLY A 242 -19.70 2.34 1.10
N LEU A 243 -18.65 2.70 1.89
CA LEU A 243 -17.62 3.63 1.44
C LEU A 243 -16.89 3.06 0.22
N LYS A 244 -17.00 3.73 -0.92
CA LYS A 244 -16.20 3.45 -2.11
C LYS A 244 -14.91 4.26 -2.00
N THR A 245 -13.77 3.59 -1.81
CA THR A 245 -12.45 4.24 -1.71
C THR A 245 -12.18 5.19 -2.87
N GLU A 246 -12.66 4.88 -4.08
CA GLU A 246 -12.51 5.73 -5.26
C GLU A 246 -13.25 7.07 -5.10
N GLN A 247 -14.48 7.05 -4.58
CA GLN A 247 -15.23 8.28 -4.31
C GLN A 247 -14.52 9.13 -3.27
N ALA A 248 -14.02 8.52 -2.21
CA ALA A 248 -13.25 9.22 -1.19
C ALA A 248 -11.98 9.88 -1.77
N HIS A 249 -11.30 9.23 -2.73
CA HIS A 249 -10.17 9.85 -3.44
C HIS A 249 -10.59 11.05 -4.32
N HIS A 250 -11.79 11.01 -4.93
CA HIS A 250 -12.31 12.14 -5.70
C HIS A 250 -12.68 13.34 -4.81
N ASP A 251 -13.25 13.06 -3.65
CA ASP A 251 -13.76 14.10 -2.75
C ASP A 251 -12.64 14.75 -1.91
N ALA A 252 -11.58 14.02 -1.59
CA ALA A 252 -10.52 14.48 -0.69
C ALA A 252 -9.93 15.87 -1.06
N PRO A 253 -9.60 16.18 -2.33
CA PRO A 253 -9.04 17.48 -2.70
C PRO A 253 -9.99 18.67 -2.45
N HIS A 254 -11.29 18.44 -2.26
CA HIS A 254 -12.27 19.48 -1.97
C HIS A 254 -12.36 19.82 -0.47
N SER A 255 -11.72 19.04 0.41
CA SER A 255 -11.64 19.35 1.83
C SER A 255 -10.78 20.59 2.07
N SER A 256 -11.25 21.51 2.91
CA SER A 256 -10.44 22.67 3.35
C SER A 256 -9.19 22.28 4.16
N PHE A 257 -9.14 21.04 4.68
CA PHE A 257 -7.97 20.50 5.38
C PHE A 257 -6.94 19.89 4.43
N PHE A 258 -7.26 19.68 3.16
CA PHE A 258 -6.43 18.89 2.24
C PHE A 258 -5.10 19.57 1.92
N LYS A 259 -5.10 20.86 1.46
CA LYS A 259 -3.86 21.59 1.14
C LYS A 259 -2.94 21.76 2.36
N PRO A 260 -3.43 22.18 3.55
CA PRO A 260 -2.60 22.22 4.76
C PRO A 260 -1.97 20.86 5.10
N TRP A 261 -2.76 19.77 5.03
CA TRP A 261 -2.26 18.43 5.26
C TRP A 261 -1.19 18.02 4.23
N MET A 262 -1.41 18.33 2.95
CA MET A 262 -0.45 18.05 1.89
C MET A 262 0.88 18.78 2.10
N LEU A 263 0.83 20.08 2.47
CA LEU A 263 2.00 20.92 2.63
C LEU A 263 2.80 20.61 3.92
N SER A 264 2.18 20.01 4.94
CA SER A 264 2.88 19.58 6.16
C SER A 264 3.72 18.31 5.98
N ARG A 265 3.55 17.59 4.87
CA ARG A 265 4.02 16.23 4.69
C ARG A 265 5.55 16.06 4.67
N GLY A 266 6.29 17.01 4.10
CA GLY A 266 7.74 16.89 3.90
C GLY A 266 8.52 16.64 5.19
N PRO A 267 8.42 17.51 6.20
CA PRO A 267 9.07 17.31 7.49
C PRO A 267 8.70 15.97 8.16
N GLU A 268 7.44 15.56 8.09
CA GLU A 268 6.97 14.31 8.69
C GLU A 268 7.57 13.06 8.02
N ILE A 269 7.79 13.10 6.70
CA ILE A 269 8.51 12.02 5.98
C ILE A 269 9.95 11.91 6.49
N ILE A 270 10.64 13.05 6.68
CA ILE A 270 12.01 13.06 7.18
C ILE A 270 12.07 12.55 8.62
N GLU A 271 11.16 13.01 9.48
CA GLU A 271 11.04 12.53 10.86
C GLU A 271 10.82 11.02 10.93
N CYS A 272 9.90 10.48 10.09
CA CYS A 272 9.64 9.05 10.02
C CYS A 272 10.86 8.26 9.51
N LEU A 273 11.59 8.76 8.51
CA LEU A 273 12.85 8.18 8.03
C LEU A 273 13.89 8.12 9.13
N GLU A 274 14.10 9.21 9.84
CA GLU A 274 15.05 9.28 10.96
C GLU A 274 14.66 8.34 12.10
N ALA A 275 13.37 8.27 12.44
CA ALA A 275 12.85 7.34 13.43
C ALA A 275 13.09 5.88 13.02
N ALA A 276 12.85 5.53 11.76
CA ALA A 276 13.10 4.20 11.23
C ALA A 276 14.59 3.82 11.35
N ARG A 277 15.50 4.74 11.04
CA ARG A 277 16.95 4.52 11.14
C ARG A 277 17.45 4.35 12.58
N ARG A 278 16.77 4.91 13.55
CA ARG A 278 17.07 4.73 14.98
C ARG A 278 16.31 3.57 15.63
N GLY A 279 15.42 2.90 14.89
CA GLY A 279 14.53 1.87 15.45
C GLY A 279 13.46 2.44 16.38
N ASP A 280 13.15 3.74 16.24
CA ASP A 280 12.17 4.43 17.08
C ASP A 280 10.75 4.18 16.59
N TRP A 281 10.26 2.99 16.83
CA TRP A 281 8.92 2.57 16.46
C TRP A 281 7.81 3.42 17.14
N ARG A 282 8.11 4.09 18.29
CA ARG A 282 7.13 4.95 18.99
C ARG A 282 6.81 6.19 18.18
N VAL A 283 7.81 6.86 17.65
CA VAL A 283 7.61 8.01 16.74
C VAL A 283 6.84 7.58 15.50
N ILE A 284 7.16 6.42 14.91
CA ILE A 284 6.43 5.87 13.77
C ILE A 284 4.96 5.63 14.12
N GLY A 285 4.69 5.06 15.29
CA GLY A 285 3.32 4.83 15.78
C GLY A 285 2.56 6.14 16.03
N GLN A 286 3.19 7.13 16.64
CA GLN A 286 2.60 8.47 16.87
C GLN A 286 2.22 9.15 15.56
N LEU A 287 3.11 9.12 14.56
CA LEU A 287 2.84 9.64 13.24
C LEU A 287 1.67 8.91 12.56
N ALA A 288 1.63 7.58 12.68
CA ALA A 288 0.56 6.77 12.09
C ALA A 288 -0.82 7.07 12.70
N GLU A 289 -0.89 7.21 14.02
CA GLU A 289 -2.14 7.54 14.72
C GLU A 289 -2.61 8.95 14.38
N LEU A 290 -1.73 9.94 14.48
CA LEU A 290 -2.04 11.35 14.15
C LEU A 290 -2.53 11.48 12.70
N ASP A 291 -1.83 10.84 11.77
CA ASP A 291 -2.17 10.98 10.35
C ASP A 291 -3.41 10.18 9.95
N SER A 292 -3.79 9.14 10.72
CA SER A 292 -5.10 8.50 10.61
C SER A 292 -6.24 9.47 10.92
N MET A 293 -6.10 10.28 11.98
CA MET A 293 -7.09 11.32 12.33
C MET A 293 -7.21 12.37 11.23
N ARG A 294 -6.09 12.80 10.64
CA ARG A 294 -6.06 13.76 9.53
C ARG A 294 -6.73 13.21 8.27
N LEU A 295 -6.42 11.97 7.89
CA LEU A 295 -7.05 11.30 6.75
C LEU A 295 -8.58 11.29 6.89
N HIS A 296 -9.08 10.89 8.07
CA HIS A 296 -10.52 10.85 8.31
C HIS A 296 -11.13 12.24 8.39
N GLY A 297 -10.42 13.24 8.93
CA GLY A 297 -10.84 14.64 8.87
C GLY A 297 -11.03 15.14 7.44
N VAL A 298 -10.08 14.83 6.55
CA VAL A 298 -10.16 15.13 5.11
C VAL A 298 -11.31 14.37 4.46
N THR A 299 -11.45 13.07 4.73
CA THR A 299 -12.51 12.24 4.14
C THR A 299 -13.90 12.72 4.55
N MET A 300 -14.11 13.03 5.83
CA MET A 300 -15.41 13.49 6.36
C MET A 300 -15.80 14.88 5.87
N SER A 301 -14.84 15.70 5.46
CA SER A 301 -15.06 17.08 5.01
C SER A 301 -14.89 17.30 3.50
N GLY A 302 -14.63 16.23 2.73
CA GLY A 302 -14.38 16.31 1.29
C GLY A 302 -15.64 16.56 0.45
N SER A 303 -16.83 16.27 0.95
CA SER A 303 -18.09 16.51 0.25
C SER A 303 -19.09 17.28 1.12
N ARG A 304 -19.87 18.15 0.48
CA ARG A 304 -21.03 18.82 1.10
C ARG A 304 -22.30 17.99 1.02
N GLU A 305 -22.42 17.16 0.00
CA GLU A 305 -23.65 16.41 -0.31
C GLU A 305 -23.77 15.12 0.51
N HIS A 306 -22.65 14.44 0.76
CA HIS A 306 -22.63 13.20 1.52
C HIS A 306 -21.46 13.16 2.50
N LYS A 307 -21.62 12.43 3.60
CA LYS A 307 -20.59 12.26 4.61
C LYS A 307 -20.00 10.87 4.51
N LEU A 308 -18.70 10.83 4.31
CA LEU A 308 -17.92 9.58 4.28
C LEU A 308 -17.28 9.36 5.64
N ILE A 309 -17.97 8.64 6.51
CA ILE A 309 -17.46 8.24 7.82
C ILE A 309 -16.96 6.81 7.69
N GLY A 310 -15.64 6.64 7.75
CA GLY A 310 -15.00 5.32 7.64
C GLY A 310 -14.89 4.57 8.97
N TRP A 311 -15.35 5.16 10.08
CA TRP A 311 -15.29 4.57 11.41
C TRP A 311 -16.63 3.95 11.82
N GLU A 312 -16.54 2.82 12.48
CA GLU A 312 -17.63 2.18 13.21
C GLU A 312 -17.48 2.50 14.72
N PRO A 313 -18.48 2.25 15.57
CA PRO A 313 -18.38 2.50 17.01
C PRO A 313 -17.19 1.81 17.66
N GLU A 314 -16.79 0.65 17.16
CA GLU A 314 -15.65 -0.13 17.60
C GLU A 314 -14.33 0.65 17.50
N ASN A 315 -14.17 1.48 16.45
CA ASN A 315 -12.98 2.33 16.29
C ASN A 315 -12.80 3.29 17.46
N ILE A 316 -13.87 3.92 17.93
CA ILE A 316 -13.82 4.86 19.05
C ILE A 316 -13.45 4.15 20.36
N ALA A 317 -13.99 2.94 20.59
CA ALA A 317 -13.62 2.13 21.74
C ALA A 317 -12.14 1.74 21.72
N ILE A 318 -11.62 1.34 20.56
CA ILE A 318 -10.20 1.00 20.37
C ILE A 318 -9.30 2.22 20.62
N PHE A 319 -9.64 3.40 20.07
CA PHE A 319 -8.83 4.61 20.27
C PHE A 319 -8.75 5.00 21.75
N ARG A 320 -9.87 4.93 22.50
CA ARG A 320 -9.89 5.17 23.96
C ARG A 320 -9.06 4.14 24.71
N MET A 321 -9.18 2.86 24.35
CA MET A 321 -8.35 1.80 24.94
C MET A 321 -6.85 2.08 24.73
N CYS A 322 -6.44 2.54 23.53
CA CYS A 322 -5.04 2.89 23.28
C CYS A 322 -4.56 4.02 24.21
N ASP A 323 -5.36 5.07 24.42
CA ASP A 323 -5.05 6.16 25.35
C ASP A 323 -4.90 5.66 26.80
N GLU A 324 -5.83 4.82 27.26
CA GLU A 324 -5.79 4.22 28.58
C GLU A 324 -4.55 3.34 28.78
N LEU A 325 -4.19 2.53 27.79
CA LEU A 325 -3.00 1.69 27.84
C LEU A 325 -1.72 2.53 27.92
N ARG A 326 -1.61 3.61 27.13
CA ARG A 326 -0.47 4.54 27.22
C ARG A 326 -0.36 5.19 28.59
N THR A 327 -1.47 5.58 29.21
CA THR A 327 -1.49 6.13 30.57
C THR A 327 -0.97 5.14 31.60
N ARG A 328 -1.14 3.83 31.35
CA ARG A 328 -0.62 2.74 32.21
C ARG A 328 0.80 2.28 31.83
N GLY A 329 1.47 3.00 30.92
CA GLY A 329 2.83 2.68 30.48
C GLY A 329 2.95 1.58 29.41
N VAL A 330 1.84 1.21 28.75
CA VAL A 330 1.82 0.26 27.63
C VAL A 330 1.67 1.05 26.32
N PRO A 331 2.77 1.35 25.61
CA PRO A 331 2.72 2.14 24.40
C PRO A 331 2.12 1.35 23.23
N VAL A 332 1.05 1.87 22.66
CA VAL A 332 0.33 1.35 21.50
C VAL A 332 -0.30 2.50 20.73
N TYR A 333 -0.31 2.41 19.40
CA TYR A 333 -0.82 3.44 18.50
C TYR A 333 -1.75 2.84 17.47
N ALA A 334 -2.91 3.45 17.29
CA ALA A 334 -3.94 2.96 16.38
C ALA A 334 -3.78 3.59 14.99
N SER A 335 -3.73 2.77 13.96
CA SER A 335 -3.72 3.21 12.57
C SER A 335 -4.91 2.62 11.82
N THR A 336 -5.65 3.47 11.12
CA THR A 336 -6.73 3.05 10.22
C THR A 336 -6.58 3.77 8.87
N ASP A 337 -6.75 3.05 7.77
CA ASP A 337 -6.71 3.65 6.43
C ASP A 337 -8.13 4.14 6.06
N THR A 338 -8.75 3.68 5.00
CA THR A 338 -10.14 4.07 4.70
C THR A 338 -11.15 3.52 5.70
N GLY A 339 -10.70 2.71 6.66
CA GLY A 339 -11.48 2.12 7.75
C GLY A 339 -12.38 0.96 7.34
N PRO A 340 -13.13 0.34 8.28
CA PRO A 340 -12.99 0.53 9.73
C PRO A 340 -11.88 -0.33 10.38
N THR A 341 -11.28 -1.30 9.69
CA THR A 341 -10.19 -2.12 10.24
C THR A 341 -9.10 -1.24 10.87
N VAL A 342 -8.67 -1.60 12.07
CA VAL A 342 -7.59 -0.94 12.81
C VAL A 342 -6.37 -1.85 12.85
N VAL A 343 -5.19 -1.26 12.67
CA VAL A 343 -3.92 -1.93 12.96
C VAL A 343 -3.26 -1.20 14.12
N LEU A 344 -2.98 -1.93 15.18
CA LEU A 344 -2.28 -1.43 16.36
C LEU A 344 -0.78 -1.63 16.18
N LEU A 345 -0.03 -0.54 16.27
CA LEU A 345 1.43 -0.53 16.18
C LEU A 345 1.99 -0.53 17.60
N THR A 346 2.87 -1.49 17.89
CA THR A 346 3.48 -1.66 19.22
C THR A 346 4.82 -2.38 19.13
N HIS A 347 5.38 -2.73 20.29
CA HIS A 347 6.58 -3.55 20.42
C HIS A 347 6.21 -4.96 20.91
N ARG A 348 7.03 -5.95 20.58
CA ARG A 348 6.81 -7.36 20.97
C ARG A 348 6.55 -7.55 22.48
N ASP A 349 7.16 -6.73 23.33
CA ASP A 349 7.05 -6.85 24.80
C ASP A 349 5.66 -6.47 25.31
N HIS A 350 4.85 -5.77 24.50
CA HIS A 350 3.52 -5.30 24.89
C HIS A 350 2.38 -6.04 24.18
N GLU A 351 2.70 -6.93 23.23
CA GLU A 351 1.73 -7.56 22.35
C GLU A 351 0.63 -8.31 23.11
N ASP A 352 1.00 -9.14 24.11
CA ASP A 352 0.04 -9.93 24.88
C ASP A 352 -0.88 -9.06 25.74
N ALA A 353 -0.34 -8.00 26.34
CA ALA A 353 -1.12 -7.06 27.15
C ALA A 353 -2.17 -6.33 26.30
N ILE A 354 -1.80 -5.96 25.06
CA ILE A 354 -2.70 -5.28 24.12
C ILE A 354 -3.79 -6.23 23.64
N VAL A 355 -3.45 -7.47 23.26
CA VAL A 355 -4.43 -8.48 22.86
C VAL A 355 -5.43 -8.76 23.98
N ALA A 356 -4.97 -8.86 25.23
CA ALA A 356 -5.84 -9.01 26.39
C ALA A 356 -6.77 -7.79 26.60
N ALA A 357 -6.26 -6.57 26.40
CA ALA A 357 -7.06 -5.35 26.49
C ALA A 357 -8.14 -5.28 25.39
N VAL A 358 -7.81 -5.66 24.15
CA VAL A 358 -8.79 -5.77 23.06
C VAL A 358 -9.90 -6.77 23.41
N ALA A 359 -9.55 -7.94 23.93
CA ALA A 359 -10.53 -8.93 24.35
C ALA A 359 -11.44 -8.40 25.49
N ALA A 360 -10.87 -7.62 26.43
CA ALA A 360 -11.61 -7.01 27.54
C ALA A 360 -12.63 -5.94 27.10
N LEU A 361 -12.53 -5.39 25.87
CA LEU A 361 -13.57 -4.51 25.32
C LEU A 361 -14.93 -5.23 25.13
N GLY A 362 -14.95 -6.55 25.05
CA GLY A 362 -16.18 -7.33 24.89
C GLY A 362 -16.86 -7.16 23.53
N LEU A 363 -16.13 -6.63 22.51
CA LEU A 363 -16.66 -6.34 21.16
C LEU A 363 -16.59 -7.53 20.20
N GLY A 364 -16.07 -8.68 20.63
CA GLY A 364 -15.90 -9.86 19.76
C GLY A 364 -14.85 -9.69 18.67
N LEU A 365 -13.94 -8.71 18.79
CA LEU A 365 -12.91 -8.44 17.81
C LEU A 365 -11.83 -9.53 17.81
N GLU A 366 -11.48 -10.01 16.62
CA GLU A 366 -10.33 -10.87 16.42
C GLU A 366 -9.04 -10.03 16.45
N SER A 367 -7.99 -10.53 17.11
CA SER A 367 -6.66 -9.91 17.11
C SER A 367 -5.71 -10.76 16.30
N VAL A 368 -5.37 -10.30 15.08
CA VAL A 368 -4.45 -11.01 14.21
C VAL A 368 -3.05 -10.44 14.37
N ARG A 369 -2.16 -11.23 14.95
CA ARG A 369 -0.75 -10.84 15.17
C ARG A 369 0.01 -10.86 13.87
N GLY A 370 0.75 -9.80 13.60
CA GLY A 370 1.57 -9.63 12.41
C GLY A 370 2.91 -8.97 12.72
N ARG A 371 3.81 -9.11 11.76
CA ARG A 371 5.14 -8.52 11.74
C ARG A 371 5.34 -7.73 10.47
N ILE A 372 6.40 -6.94 10.43
CA ILE A 372 6.80 -6.27 9.20
C ILE A 372 7.14 -7.32 8.15
N ALA A 373 6.48 -7.24 6.99
CA ALA A 373 6.67 -8.15 5.88
C ALA A 373 7.56 -7.55 4.79
N GLY A 374 8.19 -8.44 4.02
CA GLY A 374 9.10 -8.07 2.94
C GLY A 374 8.43 -7.48 1.69
N PRO A 375 9.20 -7.28 0.61
CA PRO A 375 8.71 -6.82 -0.68
C PRO A 375 7.90 -7.90 -1.41
N ALA A 376 7.27 -7.50 -2.52
CA ALA A 376 6.74 -8.45 -3.48
C ALA A 376 7.88 -9.27 -4.10
N THR A 377 7.76 -10.59 -4.06
CA THR A 377 8.81 -11.52 -4.51
C THR A 377 8.24 -12.63 -5.38
N LEU A 378 9.06 -13.11 -6.31
CA LEU A 378 8.75 -14.36 -7.02
C LEU A 378 8.86 -15.53 -6.03
N ILE A 379 7.96 -16.50 -6.20
CA ILE A 379 7.94 -17.76 -5.44
C ILE A 379 7.93 -18.94 -6.39
N ASP A 380 8.19 -20.12 -5.84
CA ASP A 380 8.11 -21.35 -6.60
C ASP A 380 6.70 -21.60 -7.15
N ILE A 381 6.62 -22.16 -8.36
CA ILE A 381 5.34 -22.39 -9.05
C ILE A 381 4.48 -23.43 -8.34
N ASP A 382 5.07 -24.48 -7.81
CA ASP A 382 4.34 -25.56 -7.15
C ASP A 382 3.88 -25.13 -5.75
N GLU A 383 4.69 -24.30 -5.05
CA GLU A 383 4.26 -23.60 -3.84
C GLU A 383 3.03 -22.73 -4.13
N ALA A 384 3.08 -21.92 -5.19
CA ALA A 384 1.98 -21.05 -5.58
C ALA A 384 0.70 -21.85 -5.92
N ARG A 385 0.82 -22.93 -6.70
CA ARG A 385 -0.31 -23.77 -7.06
C ARG A 385 -0.99 -24.37 -5.84
N THR A 386 -0.20 -24.79 -4.85
CA THR A 386 -0.72 -25.33 -3.58
C THR A 386 -1.55 -24.28 -2.84
N GLN A 387 -1.08 -23.04 -2.77
CA GLN A 387 -1.78 -21.94 -2.07
C GLN A 387 -2.98 -21.40 -2.87
N LEU A 388 -2.98 -21.51 -4.20
CA LEU A 388 -4.06 -21.06 -5.07
C LEU A 388 -5.22 -22.07 -5.17
N THR A 389 -4.99 -23.31 -4.80
CA THR A 389 -6.04 -24.34 -4.71
C THR A 389 -7.03 -23.96 -3.60
N PRO A 390 -8.36 -24.07 -3.85
CA PRO A 390 -9.42 -23.67 -2.90
C PRO A 390 -9.37 -24.40 -1.56
#